data_2396b86426925761b4caf0776904c5ad
#
_entry.id   2396b86426925761b4caf0776904c5ad
#
_cell.length_a   1.000
_cell.length_b   1.000
_cell.length_c   1.000
_cell.angle_alpha   90.00
_cell.angle_beta   90.00
_cell.angle_gamma   90.00
#
_symmetry.space_group_name_H-M   'P 1'
#
loop_
_entity.id
_entity.type
_entity.pdbx_description
1 polymer ?
#
loop_
_entity_poly.entity_id
_entity_poly.type
_entity_poly.pdbx_seq_one_letter_code
_entity_poly.pdbx_strand_id
1 'polypeptide(L)'
;RDVVKKPDGTLAWQPKAINNPEQMLSIAQHISKPTNEVCMRCHVGSGGGMNFKRGDIETAHAGADRDFDVHMGSNMQCIQCHKFKDHQVVGAGTQMSGKDLPEARGQCENCHKGRLHAKAENDRHGKRVYCTTCHITVFAQHDRTDMRRDWSQAEAVAGEGRFEPKIEFQKDVKPVYTWWNGTGEIALLNEAVRVGPNGKVGMYVPNGSRKDPKARIYAFKYHTAKLPIDTTTGMLIPIQVGPVFKTGKI
;
A
#
# COMPACT_ATOMS: atom_id res chain seq x y z
N ARG A 1 2.11 -16.81 17.89
CA ARG A 1 0.96 -17.46 17.23
C ARG A 1 1.33 -18.89 16.98
N ASP A 2 0.55 -19.81 17.50
CA ASP A 2 0.76 -21.24 17.28
C ASP A 2 -0.20 -21.72 16.18
N VAL A 3 0.26 -22.65 15.36
CA VAL A 3 -0.59 -23.34 14.39
C VAL A 3 -1.01 -24.65 15.04
N VAL A 4 -2.28 -24.83 15.27
CA VAL A 4 -2.82 -26.07 15.82
C VAL A 4 -3.61 -26.82 14.76
N LYS A 5 -3.46 -28.15 14.76
CA LYS A 5 -4.22 -29.03 13.89
C LYS A 5 -5.56 -29.34 14.59
N LYS A 6 -6.67 -29.02 13.93
CA LYS A 6 -8.00 -29.35 14.41
C LYS A 6 -8.29 -30.85 14.24
N PRO A 7 -9.30 -31.39 14.93
CA PRO A 7 -9.70 -32.78 14.79
C PRO A 7 -10.08 -33.22 13.37
N ASP A 8 -10.59 -32.28 12.56
CA ASP A 8 -10.91 -32.48 11.14
C ASP A 8 -9.68 -32.45 10.21
N GLY A 9 -8.45 -32.31 10.78
CA GLY A 9 -7.21 -32.27 10.05
C GLY A 9 -6.85 -30.89 9.51
N THR A 10 -7.72 -29.87 9.61
CA THR A 10 -7.43 -28.52 9.17
C THR A 10 -6.48 -27.82 10.14
N LEU A 11 -5.69 -26.87 9.61
CA LEU A 11 -4.81 -26.04 10.42
C LEU A 11 -5.51 -24.75 10.81
N ALA A 12 -5.43 -24.39 12.07
CA ALA A 12 -5.93 -23.11 12.58
C ALA A 12 -4.85 -22.35 13.32
N TRP A 13 -4.89 -21.03 13.19
CA TRP A 13 -4.08 -20.14 13.99
C TRP A 13 -4.69 -20.00 15.38
N GLN A 14 -3.90 -20.31 16.40
CA GLN A 14 -4.29 -20.07 17.78
C GLN A 14 -3.35 -18.99 18.36
N PRO A 15 -3.86 -17.80 18.69
CA PRO A 15 -3.08 -16.83 19.43
C PRO A 15 -2.68 -17.39 20.79
N LYS A 16 -1.41 -17.28 21.17
CA LYS A 16 -0.94 -17.76 22.50
C LYS A 16 -1.76 -17.20 23.67
N ALA A 17 -2.22 -15.96 23.51
CA ALA A 17 -3.04 -15.28 24.50
C ALA A 17 -4.42 -15.92 24.74
N ILE A 18 -4.97 -16.67 23.79
CA ILE A 18 -6.29 -17.32 23.96
C ILE A 18 -6.26 -18.39 25.07
N ASN A 19 -5.09 -18.99 25.33
CA ASN A 19 -4.92 -20.00 26.35
C ASN A 19 -4.59 -19.42 27.73
N ASN A 20 -4.52 -18.10 27.85
CA ASN A 20 -4.22 -17.41 29.12
C ASN A 20 -5.30 -16.35 29.40
N PRO A 21 -6.32 -16.68 30.22
CA PRO A 21 -7.40 -15.76 30.56
C PRO A 21 -6.94 -14.43 31.16
N GLU A 22 -5.88 -14.43 31.97
CA GLU A 22 -5.35 -13.22 32.59
C GLU A 22 -4.74 -12.28 31.55
N GLN A 23 -4.00 -12.83 30.59
CA GLN A 23 -3.47 -12.03 29.47
C GLN A 23 -4.60 -11.48 28.60
N MET A 24 -5.65 -12.28 28.34
CA MET A 24 -6.80 -11.82 27.58
C MET A 24 -7.53 -10.69 28.30
N LEU A 25 -7.72 -10.80 29.60
CA LEU A 25 -8.31 -9.75 30.42
C LEU A 25 -7.45 -8.49 30.39
N SER A 26 -6.14 -8.63 30.56
CA SER A 26 -5.20 -7.51 30.46
C SER A 26 -5.26 -6.82 29.10
N ILE A 27 -5.29 -7.58 27.99
CA ILE A 27 -5.41 -7.02 26.63
C ILE A 27 -6.73 -6.26 26.49
N ALA A 28 -7.84 -6.84 26.97
CA ALA A 28 -9.16 -6.21 26.90
C ALA A 28 -9.25 -4.91 27.71
N GLN A 29 -8.58 -4.86 28.85
CA GLN A 29 -8.50 -3.65 29.70
C GLN A 29 -7.61 -2.54 29.12
N HIS A 30 -6.72 -2.86 28.16
CA HIS A 30 -5.81 -1.91 27.54
C HIS A 30 -6.21 -1.53 26.11
N ILE A 31 -7.50 -1.66 25.78
CA ILE A 31 -8.02 -1.17 24.49
C ILE A 31 -7.92 0.35 24.46
N SER A 32 -7.22 0.86 23.47
CA SER A 32 -6.99 2.30 23.27
C SER A 32 -7.13 2.69 21.80
N LYS A 33 -7.14 3.99 21.54
CA LYS A 33 -7.05 4.47 20.15
C LYS A 33 -5.72 4.02 19.53
N PRO A 34 -5.73 3.54 18.27
CA PRO A 34 -4.51 3.13 17.60
C PRO A 34 -3.55 4.32 17.41
N THR A 35 -2.27 4.09 17.71
CA THR A 35 -1.19 5.06 17.49
C THR A 35 -0.55 4.86 16.13
N ASN A 36 0.28 5.82 15.70
CA ASN A 36 1.07 5.71 14.46
C ASN A 36 1.92 4.44 14.43
N GLU A 37 2.53 4.05 15.56
CA GLU A 37 3.32 2.83 15.65
C GLU A 37 2.51 1.56 15.33
N VAL A 38 1.27 1.47 15.81
CA VAL A 38 0.40 0.34 15.54
C VAL A 38 0.09 0.24 14.05
N CYS A 39 -0.21 1.36 13.40
CA CYS A 39 -0.45 1.43 11.96
C CYS A 39 0.81 1.03 11.16
N MET A 40 1.98 1.55 11.56
CA MET A 40 3.24 1.30 10.88
C MET A 40 3.72 -0.14 10.97
N ARG A 41 3.33 -0.91 11.98
CA ARG A 41 3.63 -2.35 12.04
C ARG A 41 3.14 -3.12 10.82
N CYS A 42 2.00 -2.73 10.27
CA CYS A 42 1.45 -3.33 9.06
C CYS A 42 1.77 -2.51 7.81
N HIS A 43 1.67 -1.19 7.88
CA HIS A 43 1.85 -0.36 6.70
C HIS A 43 3.30 -0.12 6.30
N VAL A 44 4.25 -0.31 7.20
CA VAL A 44 5.68 -0.21 6.93
C VAL A 44 6.42 -1.50 7.29
N GLY A 45 6.13 -2.08 8.46
CA GLY A 45 6.91 -3.18 9.02
C GLY A 45 6.52 -4.59 8.55
N SER A 46 5.35 -4.78 7.90
CA SER A 46 4.90 -6.11 7.45
C SER A 46 4.77 -6.18 5.93
N GLY A 47 4.61 -7.40 5.40
CA GLY A 47 4.43 -7.61 3.96
C GLY A 47 5.68 -7.32 3.13
N GLY A 48 6.85 -7.57 3.71
CA GLY A 48 8.14 -7.35 3.06
C GLY A 48 8.90 -6.12 3.58
N GLY A 49 8.34 -5.45 4.60
CA GLY A 49 8.98 -4.31 5.23
C GLY A 49 8.86 -3.01 4.42
N MET A 50 9.61 -2.02 4.83
CA MET A 50 9.56 -0.66 4.31
C MET A 50 9.89 -0.55 2.82
N ASN A 51 10.85 -1.31 2.34
CA ASN A 51 11.26 -1.30 0.94
C ASN A 51 10.13 -1.68 -0.04
N PHE A 52 9.10 -2.38 0.44
CA PHE A 52 8.00 -2.89 -0.38
C PHE A 52 6.76 -2.00 -0.36
N LYS A 53 6.82 -0.86 0.31
CA LYS A 53 5.72 0.11 0.36
C LYS A 53 5.74 1.10 -0.80
N ARG A 54 4.75 1.95 -0.86
CA ARG A 54 4.62 2.96 -1.91
C ARG A 54 5.81 3.89 -2.00
N GLY A 55 6.51 4.13 -0.91
CA GLY A 55 7.65 5.03 -0.83
C GLY A 55 7.30 6.48 -0.46
N ASP A 56 6.02 6.78 -0.26
CA ASP A 56 5.53 8.03 0.31
C ASP A 56 5.16 7.88 1.80
N ILE A 57 5.33 6.67 2.36
CA ILE A 57 5.24 6.36 3.77
C ILE A 57 6.50 5.57 4.17
N GLU A 58 7.21 6.03 5.18
CA GLU A 58 8.47 5.48 5.65
C GLU A 58 8.49 5.40 7.17
N THR A 59 9.37 4.59 7.78
CA THR A 59 9.53 4.54 9.24
C THR A 59 9.94 5.87 9.83
N ALA A 60 10.65 6.69 9.06
CA ALA A 60 11.03 8.04 9.44
C ALA A 60 9.83 8.93 9.84
N HIS A 61 8.63 8.64 9.32
CA HIS A 61 7.42 9.38 9.72
C HIS A 61 7.05 9.20 11.20
N ALA A 62 7.48 8.12 11.86
CA ALA A 62 7.22 7.91 13.28
C ALA A 62 7.88 8.95 14.19
N GLY A 63 9.03 9.49 13.76
CA GLY A 63 9.77 10.52 14.48
C GLY A 63 10.03 11.75 13.62
N ALA A 64 9.16 12.01 12.65
CA ALA A 64 9.33 13.11 11.70
C ALA A 64 9.39 14.47 12.42
N ASP A 65 10.28 15.31 11.94
CA ASP A 65 10.20 16.75 12.17
C ASP A 65 9.32 17.41 11.08
N ARG A 66 9.10 18.70 11.22
CA ARG A 66 8.25 19.45 10.30
C ARG A 66 8.89 19.70 8.93
N ASP A 67 10.18 19.55 8.81
CA ASP A 67 10.91 19.70 7.54
C ASP A 67 10.75 18.44 6.68
N PHE A 68 10.66 17.28 7.32
CA PHE A 68 10.39 16.00 6.64
C PHE A 68 8.90 15.80 6.35
N ASP A 69 8.03 15.95 7.34
CA ASP A 69 6.58 15.88 7.19
C ASP A 69 5.87 16.83 8.16
N VAL A 70 5.22 17.84 7.62
CA VAL A 70 4.56 18.89 8.41
C VAL A 70 3.44 18.35 9.31
N HIS A 71 2.74 17.30 8.90
CA HIS A 71 1.64 16.71 9.68
C HIS A 71 2.16 15.83 10.80
N MET A 72 3.03 14.89 10.49
CA MET A 72 3.63 13.99 11.49
C MET A 72 4.55 14.76 12.43
N GLY A 73 5.35 15.69 11.91
CA GLY A 73 6.18 16.61 12.70
C GLY A 73 5.38 17.60 13.56
N SER A 74 4.06 17.67 13.36
CA SER A 74 3.11 18.38 14.24
C SER A 74 2.32 17.41 15.15
N ASN A 75 2.82 16.21 15.38
CA ASN A 75 2.21 15.16 16.20
C ASN A 75 0.84 14.66 15.71
N MET A 76 0.54 14.80 14.44
CA MET A 76 -0.68 14.21 13.87
C MET A 76 -0.59 12.68 13.83
N GLN A 77 -1.73 12.05 14.06
CA GLN A 77 -1.87 10.60 14.01
C GLN A 77 -2.52 10.15 12.70
N CYS A 78 -2.19 8.95 12.22
CA CYS A 78 -2.77 8.37 11.02
C CYS A 78 -4.30 8.43 11.02
N ILE A 79 -4.92 8.18 12.18
CA ILE A 79 -6.38 8.20 12.38
C ILE A 79 -7.02 9.59 12.25
N GLN A 80 -6.25 10.66 12.18
CA GLN A 80 -6.81 12.00 11.95
C GLN A 80 -7.20 12.19 10.48
N CYS A 81 -6.49 11.53 9.57
CA CYS A 81 -6.82 11.48 8.14
C CYS A 81 -7.58 10.21 7.76
N HIS A 82 -7.14 9.05 8.29
CA HIS A 82 -7.77 7.76 8.05
C HIS A 82 -8.84 7.46 9.10
N LYS A 83 -10.08 7.78 8.78
CA LYS A 83 -11.21 7.53 9.69
C LYS A 83 -11.63 6.08 9.66
N PHE A 84 -12.20 5.61 10.77
CA PHE A 84 -12.80 4.29 10.87
C PHE A 84 -14.33 4.42 10.73
N LYS A 85 -14.93 3.56 9.92
CA LYS A 85 -16.36 3.40 9.80
C LYS A 85 -16.69 1.93 9.61
N ASP A 86 -17.55 1.37 10.45
CA ASP A 86 -18.03 -0.02 10.35
C ASP A 86 -16.88 -1.05 10.18
N HIS A 87 -15.86 -0.97 11.03
CA HIS A 87 -14.63 -1.78 10.99
C HIS A 87 -13.80 -1.62 9.72
N GLN A 88 -14.04 -0.60 8.93
CA GLN A 88 -13.26 -0.27 7.75
C GLN A 88 -12.44 1.00 7.98
N VAL A 89 -11.20 1.00 7.54
CA VAL A 89 -10.35 2.19 7.54
C VAL A 89 -10.53 2.89 6.21
N VAL A 90 -10.92 4.15 6.27
CA VAL A 90 -11.11 4.96 5.08
C VAL A 90 -9.79 5.52 4.61
N GLY A 91 -9.52 5.37 3.33
CA GLY A 91 -8.35 5.92 2.66
C GLY A 91 -8.66 6.31 1.23
N ALA A 92 -7.84 7.19 0.67
CA ALA A 92 -7.83 7.47 -0.76
C ALA A 92 -6.59 6.78 -1.34
N GLY A 93 -6.75 5.61 -1.92
CA GLY A 93 -5.63 4.88 -2.47
C GLY A 93 -6.03 4.04 -3.67
N THR A 94 -5.02 3.47 -4.29
CA THR A 94 -5.21 2.41 -5.26
C THR A 94 -5.73 1.20 -4.49
N GLN A 95 -6.99 0.92 -4.61
CA GLN A 95 -7.67 -0.11 -3.83
C GLN A 95 -7.53 -1.47 -4.49
N MET A 96 -6.98 -2.41 -3.79
CA MET A 96 -7.07 -3.83 -4.14
C MET A 96 -8.40 -4.46 -3.70
N SER A 97 -9.19 -3.79 -2.86
CA SER A 97 -10.42 -4.33 -2.28
C SER A 97 -11.71 -3.86 -2.94
N GLY A 98 -11.66 -2.90 -3.85
CA GLY A 98 -12.81 -2.40 -4.58
C GLY A 98 -13.90 -1.69 -3.75
N LYS A 99 -13.74 -1.60 -2.43
CA LYS A 99 -14.69 -0.91 -1.55
C LYS A 99 -14.06 0.35 -0.97
N ASP A 100 -14.01 1.37 -1.80
CA ASP A 100 -13.71 2.69 -1.35
C ASP A 100 -15.00 3.34 -0.79
N LEU A 101 -14.89 4.02 0.33
CA LEU A 101 -15.98 4.82 0.89
C LEU A 101 -15.77 6.27 0.45
N PRO A 102 -16.36 6.71 -0.68
CA PRO A 102 -16.07 8.01 -1.26
C PRO A 102 -16.35 9.18 -0.32
N GLU A 103 -17.40 9.07 0.50
CA GLU A 103 -17.83 10.09 1.47
C GLU A 103 -16.90 10.23 2.66
N ALA A 104 -16.01 9.27 2.86
CA ALA A 104 -15.12 9.24 4.02
C ALA A 104 -13.62 9.25 3.63
N ARG A 105 -13.31 9.51 2.36
CA ARG A 105 -11.91 9.64 1.91
C ARG A 105 -11.19 10.72 2.69
N GLY A 106 -9.99 10.40 3.19
CA GLY A 106 -9.07 11.39 3.73
C GLY A 106 -8.55 12.30 2.61
N GLN A 107 -9.22 13.43 2.42
CA GLN A 107 -8.80 14.44 1.45
C GLN A 107 -8.20 15.63 2.17
N CYS A 108 -7.20 16.26 1.55
CA CYS A 108 -6.56 17.45 2.09
C CYS A 108 -7.59 18.55 2.36
N GLU A 109 -8.57 18.66 1.47
CA GLU A 109 -9.67 19.62 1.55
C GLU A 109 -10.63 19.41 2.73
N ASN A 110 -10.54 18.26 3.42
CA ASN A 110 -11.32 18.04 4.64
C ASN A 110 -10.88 18.96 5.79
N CYS A 111 -9.60 19.30 5.84
CA CYS A 111 -9.00 20.20 6.82
C CYS A 111 -8.60 21.55 6.21
N HIS A 112 -8.01 21.53 5.02
CA HIS A 112 -7.59 22.74 4.32
C HIS A 112 -8.75 23.36 3.54
N LYS A 113 -9.33 24.44 4.08
CA LYS A 113 -10.51 25.14 3.54
C LYS A 113 -10.15 26.50 2.97
N GLY A 114 -10.93 26.95 2.00
CA GLY A 114 -10.84 28.31 1.47
C GLY A 114 -9.65 28.54 0.53
N ARG A 115 -9.12 29.77 0.56
CA ARG A 115 -7.92 30.13 -0.22
C ARG A 115 -6.69 29.59 0.48
N LEU A 116 -5.99 28.66 -0.18
CA LEU A 116 -4.85 27.95 0.39
C LEU A 116 -3.50 28.55 -0.03
N HIS A 117 -3.46 29.17 -1.20
CA HIS A 117 -2.22 29.71 -1.79
C HIS A 117 -2.32 31.22 -1.98
N ALA A 118 -1.16 31.89 -1.86
CA ALA A 118 -1.05 33.32 -2.17
C ALA A 118 -1.41 33.62 -3.63
N LYS A 119 -1.05 32.72 -4.55
CA LYS A 119 -1.40 32.82 -5.96
C LYS A 119 -2.67 32.05 -6.27
N ALA A 120 -3.69 32.75 -6.79
CA ALA A 120 -5.00 32.14 -7.13
C ALA A 120 -4.90 31.06 -8.20
N GLU A 121 -3.86 31.11 -9.05
CA GLU A 121 -3.59 30.07 -10.05
C GLU A 121 -3.36 28.71 -9.40
N ASN A 122 -2.66 28.65 -8.27
CA ASN A 122 -2.37 27.40 -7.57
C ASN A 122 -3.66 26.80 -7.00
N ASP A 123 -4.57 27.63 -6.49
CA ASP A 123 -5.89 27.16 -6.04
C ASP A 123 -6.74 26.62 -7.21
N ARG A 124 -6.63 27.23 -8.40
CA ARG A 124 -7.28 26.70 -9.62
C ARG A 124 -6.72 25.34 -10.02
N HIS A 125 -5.39 25.16 -9.88
CA HIS A 125 -4.75 23.87 -10.18
C HIS A 125 -5.32 22.75 -9.31
N GLY A 126 -5.62 22.98 -8.04
CA GLY A 126 -6.22 22.01 -7.13
C GLY A 126 -7.53 21.37 -7.63
N LYS A 127 -8.24 22.03 -8.57
CA LYS A 127 -9.42 21.45 -9.21
C LYS A 127 -9.09 20.30 -10.18
N ARG A 128 -7.88 20.29 -10.74
CA ARG A 128 -7.44 19.31 -11.76
C ARG A 128 -6.15 18.59 -11.39
N VAL A 129 -5.51 18.96 -10.29
CA VAL A 129 -4.26 18.37 -9.81
C VAL A 129 -4.44 18.05 -8.33
N TYR A 130 -4.11 16.83 -7.92
CA TYR A 130 -4.11 16.46 -6.50
C TYR A 130 -3.04 17.23 -5.75
N CYS A 131 -3.33 17.62 -4.53
CA CYS A 131 -2.43 18.39 -3.68
C CYS A 131 -1.07 17.69 -3.52
N THR A 132 -1.08 16.38 -3.32
CA THR A 132 0.12 15.55 -3.22
C THR A 132 1.01 15.57 -4.47
N THR A 133 0.46 15.91 -5.64
CA THR A 133 1.25 16.03 -6.88
C THR A 133 2.31 17.14 -6.80
N CYS A 134 1.99 18.22 -6.07
CA CYS A 134 2.91 19.34 -5.85
C CYS A 134 3.59 19.26 -4.47
N HIS A 135 2.90 18.72 -3.46
CA HIS A 135 3.41 18.70 -2.08
C HIS A 135 4.22 17.46 -1.73
N ILE A 136 4.10 16.36 -2.51
CA ILE A 136 4.95 15.17 -2.39
C ILE A 136 5.64 14.96 -3.74
N THR A 137 6.77 15.62 -3.92
CA THR A 137 7.48 15.65 -5.21
C THR A 137 8.45 14.48 -5.39
N VAL A 138 8.78 13.77 -4.31
CA VAL A 138 9.73 12.66 -4.28
C VAL A 138 9.20 11.59 -3.32
N PHE A 139 9.31 10.33 -3.73
CA PHE A 139 9.06 9.16 -2.88
C PHE A 139 10.37 8.57 -2.37
N ALA A 140 10.33 7.83 -1.26
CA ALA A 140 11.49 7.16 -0.69
C ALA A 140 12.65 8.12 -0.38
N GLN A 141 12.35 9.19 0.34
CA GLN A 141 13.33 10.23 0.69
C GLN A 141 14.35 9.73 1.71
N HIS A 142 13.93 8.92 2.66
CA HIS A 142 14.77 8.40 3.74
C HIS A 142 15.26 6.99 3.43
N ASP A 143 14.35 6.11 3.06
CA ASP A 143 14.63 4.71 2.82
C ASP A 143 14.26 4.31 1.39
N ARG A 144 14.99 3.31 0.89
CA ARG A 144 14.77 2.80 -0.46
C ARG A 144 13.40 2.15 -0.58
N THR A 145 12.81 2.20 -1.77
CA THR A 145 11.59 1.47 -2.11
C THR A 145 11.83 0.52 -3.28
N ASP A 146 11.10 -0.58 -3.28
CA ASP A 146 11.08 -1.57 -4.35
C ASP A 146 10.50 -0.97 -5.64
N MET A 147 11.26 -1.04 -6.72
CA MET A 147 10.87 -0.51 -8.03
C MET A 147 10.71 -1.60 -9.08
N ARG A 148 11.41 -2.73 -8.92
CA ARG A 148 11.33 -3.85 -9.85
C ARG A 148 11.58 -5.17 -9.17
N ARG A 149 10.78 -6.19 -9.52
CA ARG A 149 10.99 -7.58 -9.13
C ARG A 149 11.11 -8.45 -10.38
N ASP A 150 12.19 -9.20 -10.48
CA ASP A 150 12.38 -10.17 -11.57
C ASP A 150 12.36 -11.60 -11.02
N TRP A 151 11.21 -12.26 -11.16
CA TRP A 151 11.03 -13.63 -10.71
C TRP A 151 11.69 -14.67 -11.64
N SER A 152 12.08 -14.28 -12.87
CA SER A 152 12.88 -15.18 -13.73
C SER A 152 14.33 -15.30 -13.27
N GLN A 153 14.75 -14.48 -12.33
CA GLN A 153 16.06 -14.49 -11.68
C GLN A 153 15.92 -14.72 -10.18
N ALA A 154 14.92 -15.52 -9.78
CA ALA A 154 14.74 -15.86 -8.39
C ALA A 154 15.82 -16.82 -7.90
N GLU A 155 16.36 -16.54 -6.72
CA GLU A 155 17.42 -17.34 -6.09
C GLU A 155 16.93 -17.91 -4.76
N ALA A 156 17.42 -19.11 -4.42
CA ALA A 156 17.11 -19.73 -3.15
C ALA A 156 17.79 -18.97 -2.01
N VAL A 157 17.04 -18.66 -0.97
CA VAL A 157 17.61 -18.07 0.26
C VAL A 157 18.17 -19.20 1.11
N ALA A 158 19.48 -19.14 1.38
CA ALA A 158 20.18 -20.20 2.10
C ALA A 158 19.56 -20.45 3.48
N GLY A 159 19.19 -21.71 3.75
CA GLY A 159 18.64 -22.15 5.04
C GLY A 159 17.18 -21.77 5.32
N GLU A 160 16.52 -21.03 4.43
CA GLU A 160 15.14 -20.56 4.68
C GLU A 160 14.08 -21.31 3.88
N GLY A 161 14.47 -22.15 2.92
CA GLY A 161 13.55 -22.94 2.08
C GLY A 161 12.60 -22.08 1.25
N ARG A 162 13.01 -20.87 0.91
CA ARG A 162 12.24 -19.94 0.06
C ARG A 162 13.11 -19.35 -1.05
N PHE A 163 12.46 -18.84 -2.07
CA PHE A 163 13.11 -18.10 -3.14
C PHE A 163 12.76 -16.61 -3.04
N GLU A 164 13.72 -15.78 -3.41
CA GLU A 164 13.50 -14.34 -3.56
C GLU A 164 13.78 -13.91 -5.00
N PRO A 165 12.93 -13.03 -5.56
CA PRO A 165 13.20 -12.48 -6.88
C PRO A 165 14.39 -11.53 -6.79
N LYS A 166 15.05 -11.29 -7.92
CA LYS A 166 15.96 -10.14 -7.99
C LYS A 166 15.16 -8.84 -7.86
N ILE A 167 15.52 -8.03 -6.87
CA ILE A 167 14.83 -6.79 -6.55
C ILE A 167 15.72 -5.59 -6.81
N GLU A 168 15.19 -4.58 -7.47
CA GLU A 168 15.84 -3.29 -7.66
C GLU A 168 15.20 -2.25 -6.74
N PHE A 169 15.99 -1.71 -5.83
CA PHE A 169 15.58 -0.67 -4.89
C PHE A 169 16.11 0.69 -5.32
N GLN A 170 15.27 1.71 -5.20
CA GLN A 170 15.67 3.09 -5.48
C GLN A 170 15.28 4.02 -4.32
N LYS A 171 16.01 5.10 -4.21
CA LYS A 171 15.77 6.23 -3.31
C LYS A 171 15.49 7.48 -4.15
N ASP A 172 14.83 8.45 -3.56
CA ASP A 172 14.52 9.73 -4.20
C ASP A 172 13.77 9.57 -5.54
N VAL A 173 12.77 8.69 -5.52
CA VAL A 173 12.02 8.30 -6.72
C VAL A 173 11.07 9.41 -7.14
N LYS A 174 11.22 9.90 -8.37
CA LYS A 174 10.28 10.85 -8.95
C LYS A 174 8.98 10.15 -9.31
N PRO A 175 7.82 10.70 -8.92
CA PRO A 175 6.53 10.16 -9.29
C PRO A 175 6.28 10.19 -10.80
N VAL A 176 5.44 9.26 -11.26
CA VAL A 176 4.82 9.29 -12.59
C VAL A 176 3.44 9.92 -12.46
N TYR A 177 3.17 10.91 -13.28
CA TYR A 177 1.93 11.67 -13.21
C TYR A 177 0.95 11.18 -14.28
N THR A 178 -0.28 10.86 -13.87
CA THR A 178 -1.35 10.50 -14.79
C THR A 178 -2.70 10.97 -14.26
N TRP A 179 -3.71 10.98 -15.13
CA TRP A 179 -5.09 11.28 -14.74
C TRP A 179 -5.66 10.13 -13.93
N TRP A 180 -6.32 10.47 -12.84
CA TRP A 180 -6.96 9.50 -11.97
C TRP A 180 -8.26 10.06 -11.39
N ASN A 181 -9.35 9.29 -11.48
CA ASN A 181 -10.66 9.65 -10.95
C ASN A 181 -11.00 8.97 -9.62
N GLY A 182 -10.02 8.34 -8.97
CA GLY A 182 -10.20 7.60 -7.73
C GLY A 182 -10.48 6.12 -7.92
N THR A 183 -10.56 5.63 -9.16
CA THR A 183 -10.78 4.21 -9.48
C THR A 183 -9.66 3.67 -10.37
N GLY A 184 -9.60 2.35 -10.53
CA GLY A 184 -8.66 1.70 -11.42
C GLY A 184 -9.04 0.26 -11.71
N GLU A 185 -8.41 -0.30 -12.72
CA GLU A 185 -8.55 -1.70 -13.10
C GLU A 185 -7.41 -2.51 -12.53
N ILE A 186 -7.70 -3.71 -12.04
CA ILE A 186 -6.74 -4.64 -11.44
C ILE A 186 -6.77 -5.92 -12.26
N ALA A 187 -5.58 -6.44 -12.62
CA ALA A 187 -5.47 -7.76 -13.22
C ALA A 187 -5.76 -8.85 -12.17
N LEU A 188 -6.71 -9.72 -12.45
CA LEU A 188 -7.06 -10.82 -11.57
C LEU A 188 -6.32 -12.11 -11.97
N LEU A 189 -6.01 -12.95 -10.98
CA LEU A 189 -5.25 -14.18 -11.20
C LEU A 189 -5.99 -15.23 -12.06
N ASN A 190 -7.32 -15.19 -12.07
CA ASN A 190 -8.16 -16.13 -12.80
C ASN A 190 -8.63 -15.60 -14.16
N GLU A 191 -8.03 -14.52 -14.63
CA GLU A 191 -8.33 -13.92 -15.92
C GLU A 191 -7.07 -13.89 -16.79
N ALA A 192 -7.26 -14.04 -18.10
CA ALA A 192 -6.19 -13.86 -19.06
C ALA A 192 -5.69 -12.41 -19.02
N VAL A 193 -4.37 -12.22 -18.99
CA VAL A 193 -3.80 -10.88 -18.90
C VAL A 193 -4.02 -10.11 -20.20
N ARG A 194 -4.28 -8.83 -20.05
CA ARG A 194 -4.38 -7.89 -21.17
C ARG A 194 -3.05 -7.18 -21.34
N VAL A 195 -2.40 -7.44 -22.47
CA VAL A 195 -1.15 -6.77 -22.82
C VAL A 195 -1.48 -5.42 -23.43
N GLY A 196 -0.95 -4.36 -22.82
CA GLY A 196 -1.11 -3.00 -23.32
C GLY A 196 -0.26 -2.70 -24.55
N PRO A 197 -0.42 -1.53 -25.18
CA PRO A 197 0.32 -1.12 -26.36
C PRO A 197 1.85 -1.08 -26.18
N ASN A 198 2.29 -0.95 -24.93
CA ASN A 198 3.72 -0.94 -24.55
C ASN A 198 4.30 -2.36 -24.32
N GLY A 199 3.56 -3.42 -24.66
CA GLY A 199 3.96 -4.81 -24.44
C GLY A 199 3.96 -5.25 -22.98
N LYS A 200 3.35 -4.50 -22.08
CA LYS A 200 3.30 -4.79 -20.64
C LYS A 200 1.87 -5.06 -20.18
N VAL A 201 1.74 -5.88 -19.16
CA VAL A 201 0.49 -6.11 -18.45
C VAL A 201 0.33 -5.08 -17.36
N GLY A 202 -0.77 -4.34 -17.38
CA GLY A 202 -1.15 -3.43 -16.30
C GLY A 202 -1.71 -4.21 -15.11
N MET A 203 -0.92 -4.40 -14.06
CA MET A 203 -1.39 -5.03 -12.81
C MET A 203 -2.39 -4.14 -12.07
N TYR A 204 -2.17 -2.87 -12.10
CA TYR A 204 -3.09 -1.82 -11.72
C TYR A 204 -3.00 -0.69 -12.75
N VAL A 205 -4.12 -0.30 -13.32
CA VAL A 205 -4.22 0.81 -14.28
C VAL A 205 -5.20 1.84 -13.72
N PRO A 206 -4.74 3.06 -13.40
CA PRO A 206 -5.64 4.11 -12.93
C PRO A 206 -6.61 4.55 -14.03
N ASN A 207 -7.88 4.71 -13.66
CA ASN A 207 -8.91 5.24 -14.56
C ASN A 207 -8.92 6.76 -14.50
N GLY A 208 -9.14 7.37 -15.64
CA GLY A 208 -9.30 8.80 -15.78
C GLY A 208 -8.66 9.35 -17.05
N SER A 209 -9.09 10.52 -17.44
CA SER A 209 -8.53 11.24 -18.58
C SER A 209 -8.69 12.75 -18.39
N ARG A 210 -8.07 13.53 -19.27
CA ARG A 210 -8.27 14.98 -19.31
C ARG A 210 -9.74 15.39 -19.51
N LYS A 211 -10.53 14.53 -20.18
CA LYS A 211 -11.95 14.78 -20.46
C LYS A 211 -12.87 14.36 -19.31
N ASP A 212 -12.38 13.54 -18.40
CA ASP A 212 -13.14 13.12 -17.22
C ASP A 212 -13.19 14.26 -16.19
N PRO A 213 -14.36 14.83 -15.87
CA PRO A 213 -14.47 15.92 -14.92
C PRO A 213 -14.12 15.51 -13.48
N LYS A 214 -14.17 14.23 -13.15
CA LYS A 214 -13.82 13.68 -11.84
C LYS A 214 -12.32 13.40 -11.71
N ALA A 215 -11.60 13.31 -12.84
CA ALA A 215 -10.18 13.01 -12.80
C ALA A 215 -9.32 14.23 -12.51
N ARG A 216 -8.30 14.01 -11.70
CA ARG A 216 -7.22 14.95 -11.43
C ARG A 216 -5.88 14.28 -11.75
N ILE A 217 -4.85 15.05 -12.02
CA ILE A 217 -3.48 14.53 -12.14
C ILE A 217 -3.02 14.07 -10.76
N TYR A 218 -2.54 12.83 -10.68
CA TYR A 218 -2.08 12.21 -9.43
C TYR A 218 -0.68 11.64 -9.61
N ALA A 219 0.08 11.62 -8.52
CA ALA A 219 1.43 11.10 -8.45
C ALA A 219 1.41 9.60 -8.10
N PHE A 220 1.94 8.76 -8.98
CA PHE A 220 2.06 7.31 -8.77
C PHE A 220 3.52 6.88 -8.71
N LYS A 221 3.80 5.86 -7.91
CA LYS A 221 5.03 5.08 -8.04
C LYS A 221 4.84 4.07 -9.17
N TYR A 222 5.71 4.11 -10.18
CA TYR A 222 5.69 3.14 -11.27
C TYR A 222 6.56 1.94 -10.89
N HIS A 223 5.91 0.87 -10.46
CA HIS A 223 6.55 -0.38 -10.11
C HIS A 223 6.43 -1.39 -11.26
N THR A 224 7.48 -2.15 -11.54
CA THR A 224 7.50 -3.18 -12.57
C THR A 224 7.85 -4.54 -12.00
N ALA A 225 7.34 -5.59 -12.63
CA ALA A 225 7.71 -6.95 -12.29
C ALA A 225 7.80 -7.83 -13.55
N LYS A 226 8.62 -8.87 -13.48
CA LYS A 226 8.61 -9.98 -14.42
C LYS A 226 8.03 -11.18 -13.69
N LEU A 227 6.83 -11.56 -14.07
CA LEU A 227 6.06 -12.63 -13.45
C LEU A 227 5.86 -13.78 -14.44
N PRO A 228 5.75 -15.03 -13.96
CA PRO A 228 5.43 -16.16 -14.82
C PRO A 228 3.98 -16.07 -15.33
N ILE A 229 3.79 -16.47 -16.58
CA ILE A 229 2.50 -16.59 -17.24
C ILE A 229 2.35 -18.00 -17.83
N ASP A 230 1.18 -18.57 -17.70
CA ASP A 230 0.81 -19.76 -18.43
C ASP A 230 0.49 -19.38 -19.90
N THR A 231 1.31 -19.86 -20.82
CA THR A 231 1.20 -19.55 -22.25
C THR A 231 -0.03 -20.18 -22.89
N THR A 232 -0.61 -21.21 -22.27
CA THR A 232 -1.82 -21.89 -22.79
C THR A 232 -3.08 -21.11 -22.44
N THR A 233 -3.19 -20.64 -21.22
CA THR A 233 -4.38 -19.93 -20.72
C THR A 233 -4.23 -18.41 -20.79
N GLY A 234 -3.02 -17.91 -20.91
CA GLY A 234 -2.70 -16.48 -20.82
C GLY A 234 -2.86 -15.89 -19.42
N MET A 235 -2.99 -16.73 -18.39
CA MET A 235 -3.16 -16.29 -17.01
C MET A 235 -1.83 -16.14 -16.28
N LEU A 236 -1.77 -15.25 -15.30
CA LEU A 236 -0.65 -15.17 -14.39
C LEU A 236 -0.58 -16.42 -13.52
N ILE A 237 0.61 -17.00 -13.40
CA ILE A 237 0.84 -18.10 -12.47
C ILE A 237 1.04 -17.49 -11.07
N PRO A 238 0.17 -17.82 -10.09
CA PRO A 238 0.28 -17.29 -8.76
C PRO A 238 1.53 -17.81 -8.06
N ILE A 239 2.34 -16.89 -7.56
CA ILE A 239 3.49 -17.25 -6.73
C ILE A 239 2.96 -17.69 -5.37
N GLN A 240 3.27 -18.91 -4.95
CA GLN A 240 2.74 -19.51 -3.73
C GLN A 240 3.41 -18.94 -2.47
N VAL A 241 3.13 -17.69 -2.15
CA VAL A 241 3.65 -17.07 -0.93
C VAL A 241 2.90 -17.52 0.34
N GLY A 242 1.64 -17.95 0.22
CA GLY A 242 0.81 -18.39 1.34
C GLY A 242 1.34 -19.63 2.07
N PRO A 243 1.73 -20.73 1.39
CA PRO A 243 2.39 -21.88 2.01
C PRO A 243 3.70 -21.50 2.72
N VAL A 244 4.48 -20.58 2.15
CA VAL A 244 5.73 -20.08 2.75
C VAL A 244 5.46 -19.41 4.10
N PHE A 245 4.43 -18.55 4.18
CA PHE A 245 4.05 -17.93 5.44
C PHE A 245 3.52 -18.93 6.48
N LYS A 246 2.97 -20.08 6.04
CA LYS A 246 2.45 -21.12 6.94
C LYS A 246 3.50 -22.11 7.40
N THR A 247 4.39 -22.49 6.53
CA THR A 247 5.31 -23.62 6.77
C THR A 247 6.77 -23.21 6.88
N GLY A 248 7.13 -22.02 6.45
CA GLY A 248 8.51 -21.59 6.26
C GLY A 248 9.22 -22.37 5.15
N LYS A 249 8.49 -23.18 4.36
CA LYS A 249 9.01 -23.99 3.25
C LYS A 249 8.33 -23.58 1.95
N ILE A 250 9.09 -23.51 0.89
CA ILE A 250 8.60 -23.34 -0.49
C ILE A 250 8.44 -24.70 -1.13
#